data_8a8b869e996acaa95df9d50f5e7a3a82
#
_entry.id   8a8b869e996acaa95df9d50f5e7a3a82
#
_cell.length_a   1.000
_cell.length_b   1.000
_cell.length_c   1.000
_cell.angle_alpha   90.00
_cell.angle_beta   90.00
_cell.angle_gamma   90.00
#
_symmetry.space_group_name_H-M   'P 1'
#
loop_
_entity.id
_entity.type
_entity.pdbx_description
1 polymer ?
#
loop_
_entity_poly.entity_id
_entity_poly.type
_entity_poly.pdbx_seq_one_letter_code
_entity_poly.pdbx_strand_id
1 'polypeptide(L)'
;DPNGLCEINGIHHIFYQWFPAGPVHGLKHWYHLTTKDFIYYEDHGVAMYPDTESDSYGCYTGMALKEGEKVHVFYTGIENEEMIPCTCYARFDGEKLTDRKKIVEMDPDQTTMNYRDPYVWKRDSEYWMLTGAESKEHEGILMLYRGKQADSYEYAGRVRLLQNGQEAMLGYMLECPNYYEENQKGVLFCSPMGISSENKYDYKNVFSVVYMIGKPLDTERKEFHFSEMYELDKGFDFYAPQSYEDEKHRRILFGWLGNSKSEYPTDKNNWAHMLTLPREIWIEKDRL
;
A
#
# COMPACT_ATOMS: atom_id res chain seq x y z
N ASP A 1 -2.89 4.23 -8.06
CA ASP A 1 -3.07 3.63 -6.73
C ASP A 1 -3.67 4.66 -5.79
N PRO A 2 -4.59 4.28 -4.88
CA PRO A 2 -4.95 5.11 -3.74
C PRO A 2 -3.76 5.25 -2.80
N ASN A 3 -3.60 6.42 -2.19
CA ASN A 3 -2.50 6.75 -1.30
C ASN A 3 -2.98 7.54 -0.09
N GLY A 4 -2.26 7.46 1.01
CA GLY A 4 -2.38 8.37 2.14
C GLY A 4 -3.79 8.54 2.70
N LEU A 5 -4.63 7.49 2.63
CA LEU A 5 -6.03 7.54 3.05
C LEU A 5 -6.14 7.79 4.55
N CYS A 6 -6.91 8.81 4.93
CA CYS A 6 -7.18 9.11 6.34
C CYS A 6 -8.46 9.94 6.49
N GLU A 7 -8.95 10.07 7.72
CA GLU A 7 -10.02 10.99 8.08
C GLU A 7 -9.55 11.97 9.16
N ILE A 8 -9.86 13.25 8.97
CA ILE A 8 -9.57 14.31 9.92
C ILE A 8 -10.85 15.12 10.14
N ASN A 9 -11.38 15.12 11.35
CA ASN A 9 -12.57 15.90 11.73
C ASN A 9 -13.80 15.66 10.80
N GLY A 10 -14.04 14.40 10.45
CA GLY A 10 -15.16 14.01 9.58
C GLY A 10 -14.94 14.30 8.10
N ILE A 11 -13.73 14.65 7.70
CA ILE A 11 -13.33 14.84 6.30
C ILE A 11 -12.39 13.70 5.91
N HIS A 12 -12.76 12.90 4.92
CA HIS A 12 -11.92 11.88 4.36
C HIS A 12 -10.98 12.48 3.33
N HIS A 13 -9.70 12.27 3.52
CA HIS A 13 -8.63 12.67 2.62
C HIS A 13 -8.23 11.47 1.77
N ILE A 14 -8.23 11.65 0.45
CA ILE A 14 -7.93 10.61 -0.52
C ILE A 14 -6.86 11.15 -1.45
N PHE A 15 -5.67 10.59 -1.34
CA PHE A 15 -4.62 10.87 -2.29
C PHE A 15 -4.54 9.73 -3.31
N TYR A 16 -4.00 10.02 -4.48
CA TYR A 16 -3.74 8.99 -5.48
C TYR A 16 -2.55 9.36 -6.35
N GLN A 17 -1.92 8.36 -6.91
CA GLN A 17 -0.82 8.55 -7.85
C GLN A 17 -1.34 9.20 -9.12
N TRP A 18 -0.63 10.22 -9.57
CA TRP A 18 -0.98 10.98 -10.76
C TRP A 18 0.26 11.34 -11.57
N PHE A 19 0.17 11.24 -12.90
CA PHE A 19 1.19 11.71 -13.82
C PHE A 19 0.59 12.79 -14.72
N PRO A 20 1.09 14.04 -14.65
CA PRO A 20 0.45 15.17 -15.30
C PRO A 20 0.59 15.20 -16.83
N ALA A 21 1.54 14.45 -17.40
CA ALA A 21 1.83 14.51 -18.83
C ALA A 21 1.06 13.48 -19.67
N GLY A 22 0.16 12.69 -19.08
CA GLY A 22 -0.70 11.77 -19.83
C GLY A 22 -0.92 10.41 -19.16
N PRO A 23 -1.71 9.52 -19.79
CA PRO A 23 -2.10 8.23 -19.26
C PRO A 23 -1.00 7.19 -19.45
N VAL A 24 0.20 7.47 -19.00
CA VAL A 24 1.37 6.58 -19.11
C VAL A 24 2.10 6.54 -17.79
N HIS A 25 2.89 5.49 -17.60
CA HIS A 25 3.79 5.42 -16.45
C HIS A 25 4.89 6.46 -16.60
N GLY A 26 5.05 7.32 -15.59
CA GLY A 26 6.01 8.43 -15.63
C GLY A 26 6.31 8.98 -14.25
N LEU A 27 6.76 10.22 -14.20
CA LEU A 27 7.13 10.92 -12.97
C LEU A 27 5.91 11.15 -12.09
N LYS A 28 5.73 10.30 -11.09
CA LYS A 28 4.52 10.26 -10.27
C LYS A 28 4.50 11.36 -9.22
N HIS A 29 3.32 11.97 -9.12
CA HIS A 29 2.90 12.92 -8.10
C HIS A 29 1.79 12.31 -7.25
N TRP A 30 1.45 12.93 -6.15
CA TRP A 30 0.20 12.65 -5.44
C TRP A 30 -0.78 13.77 -5.66
N TYR A 31 -1.99 13.41 -6.07
CA TYR A 31 -3.12 14.30 -6.21
C TYR A 31 -4.06 14.13 -5.03
N HIS A 32 -4.79 15.18 -4.62
CA HIS A 32 -5.56 15.19 -3.39
C HIS A 32 -7.02 15.55 -3.63
N LEU A 33 -7.89 14.71 -3.12
CA LEU A 33 -9.33 14.94 -3.03
C LEU A 33 -9.78 14.84 -1.57
N THR A 34 -10.88 15.53 -1.23
CA THR A 34 -11.58 15.32 0.03
C THR A 34 -13.05 15.03 -0.18
N THR A 35 -13.66 14.33 0.78
CA THR A 35 -15.10 14.08 0.80
C THR A 35 -15.61 13.91 2.22
N LYS A 36 -16.91 14.21 2.45
CA LYS A 36 -17.59 13.94 3.72
C LYS A 36 -18.52 12.74 3.65
N ASP A 37 -18.90 12.34 2.45
CA ASP A 37 -19.98 11.38 2.21
C ASP A 37 -19.68 10.35 1.13
N PHE A 38 -18.49 10.41 0.52
CA PHE A 38 -18.07 9.58 -0.61
C PHE A 38 -18.93 9.72 -1.88
N ILE A 39 -19.71 10.77 -1.97
CA ILE A 39 -20.57 11.10 -3.12
C ILE A 39 -20.05 12.37 -3.79
N TYR A 40 -19.80 13.40 -2.98
CA TYR A 40 -19.28 14.68 -3.45
C TYR A 40 -17.83 14.82 -3.03
N TYR A 41 -16.99 15.17 -3.98
CA TYR A 41 -15.55 15.32 -3.78
C TYR A 41 -15.13 16.77 -4.06
N GLU A 42 -14.25 17.29 -3.21
CA GLU A 42 -13.56 18.56 -3.42
C GLU A 42 -12.17 18.27 -3.94
N ASP A 43 -11.78 19.00 -4.99
CA ASP A 43 -10.48 18.88 -5.67
C ASP A 43 -9.51 19.90 -5.08
N HIS A 44 -8.39 19.43 -4.55
CA HIS A 44 -7.33 20.25 -3.96
C HIS A 44 -6.07 20.31 -4.84
N GLY A 45 -6.04 19.58 -5.96
CA GLY A 45 -4.91 19.56 -6.86
C GLY A 45 -3.75 18.69 -6.38
N VAL A 46 -2.55 19.03 -6.82
CA VAL A 46 -1.34 18.26 -6.50
C VAL A 46 -0.89 18.56 -5.08
N ALA A 47 -0.80 17.52 -4.26
CA ALA A 47 -0.36 17.60 -2.86
C ALA A 47 1.12 17.26 -2.65
N MET A 48 1.69 16.43 -3.53
CA MET A 48 3.11 16.04 -3.44
C MET A 48 3.74 16.05 -4.82
N TYR A 49 4.81 16.81 -4.94
CA TYR A 49 5.65 16.87 -6.13
C TYR A 49 6.92 16.04 -5.91
N PRO A 50 7.50 15.44 -6.94
CA PRO A 50 8.79 14.77 -6.87
C PRO A 50 9.94 15.82 -6.91
N ASP A 51 10.12 16.55 -5.80
CA ASP A 51 10.98 17.74 -5.71
C ASP A 51 12.00 17.68 -4.56
N THR A 52 12.17 16.51 -3.93
CA THR A 52 13.24 16.25 -2.96
C THR A 52 14.29 15.30 -3.54
N GLU A 53 15.48 15.26 -2.96
CA GLU A 53 16.53 14.31 -3.36
C GLU A 53 16.08 12.85 -3.26
N SER A 54 15.20 12.53 -2.30
CA SER A 54 14.73 11.17 -2.05
C SER A 54 13.59 10.70 -2.98
N ASP A 55 13.02 11.60 -3.78
CA ASP A 55 11.89 11.27 -4.65
C ASP A 55 11.88 12.00 -5.98
N SER A 56 13.01 12.57 -6.39
CA SER A 56 13.13 13.39 -7.61
C SER A 56 12.71 12.66 -8.91
N TYR A 57 12.62 11.33 -8.88
CA TYR A 57 12.12 10.48 -9.97
C TYR A 57 10.75 9.84 -9.70
N GLY A 58 10.06 10.25 -8.64
CA GLY A 58 8.67 9.91 -8.39
C GLY A 58 8.32 9.72 -6.93
N CYS A 59 7.12 10.20 -6.59
CA CYS A 59 6.44 9.90 -5.32
C CYS A 59 5.52 8.71 -5.56
N TYR A 60 5.97 7.51 -5.20
CA TYR A 60 5.22 6.27 -5.41
C TYR A 60 4.24 6.00 -4.26
N THR A 61 3.64 4.82 -4.27
CA THR A 61 2.59 4.42 -3.32
C THR A 61 3.02 4.55 -1.87
N GLY A 62 2.06 4.97 -1.06
CA GLY A 62 2.23 5.15 0.37
C GLY A 62 0.92 5.30 1.12
N MET A 63 0.99 5.31 2.44
CA MET A 63 -0.16 5.32 3.33
C MET A 63 -0.08 6.44 4.36
N ALA A 64 -1.19 6.69 5.06
CA ALA A 64 -1.24 7.58 6.21
C ALA A 64 -1.57 6.82 7.48
N LEU A 65 -0.93 7.19 8.58
CA LEU A 65 -1.23 6.74 9.93
C LEU A 65 -1.66 7.95 10.77
N LYS A 66 -2.93 7.97 11.19
CA LYS A 66 -3.43 8.98 12.12
C LYS A 66 -3.13 8.59 13.57
N GLU A 67 -2.53 9.51 14.31
CA GLU A 67 -2.25 9.37 15.74
C GLU A 67 -2.71 10.64 16.48
N GLY A 68 -3.90 10.59 17.03
CA GLY A 68 -4.55 11.79 17.59
C GLY A 68 -4.79 12.85 16.51
N GLU A 69 -4.21 14.03 16.71
CA GLU A 69 -4.28 15.13 15.72
C GLU A 69 -3.16 15.09 14.67
N LYS A 70 -2.20 14.18 14.82
CA LYS A 70 -1.09 14.03 13.90
C LYS A 70 -1.40 13.01 12.82
N VAL A 71 -1.03 13.31 11.60
CA VAL A 71 -1.08 12.37 10.50
C VAL A 71 0.33 12.18 9.95
N HIS A 72 0.83 10.98 10.06
CA HIS A 72 2.10 10.53 9.54
C HIS A 72 1.89 9.90 8.18
N VAL A 73 2.66 10.30 7.19
CA VAL A 73 2.56 9.78 5.83
C VAL A 73 3.85 9.05 5.49
N PHE A 74 3.72 7.86 4.94
CA PHE A 74 4.83 7.01 4.52
C PHE A 74 4.65 6.68 3.05
N TYR A 75 5.70 6.80 2.25
CA TYR A 75 5.62 6.56 0.83
C TYR A 75 6.94 6.06 0.27
N THR A 76 6.92 5.52 -0.92
CA THR A 76 8.13 5.16 -1.64
C THR A 76 8.60 6.34 -2.48
N GLY A 77 9.80 6.82 -2.21
CA GLY A 77 10.49 7.77 -3.04
C GLY A 77 11.40 7.04 -4.05
N ILE A 78 11.54 7.62 -5.24
CA ILE A 78 12.49 7.18 -6.26
C ILE A 78 13.54 8.28 -6.43
N GLU A 79 14.79 7.96 -6.10
CA GLU A 79 15.82 8.97 -5.88
C GLU A 79 16.39 9.57 -7.18
N ASN A 80 16.62 8.76 -8.22
CA ASN A 80 17.38 9.16 -9.37
C ASN A 80 17.02 8.36 -10.64
N GLU A 81 17.72 8.62 -11.73
CA GLU A 81 17.53 7.95 -13.03
C GLU A 81 17.81 6.43 -13.01
N GLU A 82 18.54 5.93 -12.03
CA GLU A 82 18.73 4.51 -11.80
C GLU A 82 17.53 3.85 -11.11
N MET A 83 16.51 4.67 -10.78
CA MET A 83 15.26 4.25 -10.16
C MET A 83 15.45 3.62 -8.78
N ILE A 84 16.41 4.11 -7.98
CA ILE A 84 16.68 3.59 -6.64
C ILE A 84 15.52 3.93 -5.72
N PRO A 85 14.82 2.93 -5.15
CA PRO A 85 13.72 3.16 -4.24
C PRO A 85 14.20 3.35 -2.79
N CYS A 86 13.47 4.17 -2.06
CA CYS A 86 13.64 4.31 -0.62
C CYS A 86 12.26 4.50 0.05
N THR A 87 12.21 4.31 1.37
CA THR A 87 11.01 4.68 2.12
C THR A 87 11.18 6.10 2.66
N CYS A 88 10.18 6.92 2.38
CA CYS A 88 10.10 8.30 2.80
C CYS A 88 8.98 8.52 3.83
N TYR A 89 9.16 9.56 4.61
CA TYR A 89 8.22 10.06 5.60
C TYR A 89 7.82 11.49 5.28
N ALA A 90 6.58 11.85 5.59
CA ALA A 90 6.08 13.22 5.63
C ALA A 90 5.09 13.40 6.78
N ARG A 91 4.75 14.63 7.10
CA ARG A 91 3.59 14.99 7.93
C ARG A 91 2.50 15.59 7.08
N PHE A 92 1.28 15.30 7.45
CA PHE A 92 0.11 15.94 6.87
C PHE A 92 -0.66 16.68 7.96
N ASP A 93 -0.94 17.96 7.76
CA ASP A 93 -1.65 18.83 8.73
C ASP A 93 -3.13 19.04 8.39
N GLY A 94 -3.64 18.36 7.37
CA GLY A 94 -4.97 18.51 6.82
C GLY A 94 -5.02 19.37 5.54
N GLU A 95 -3.95 20.11 5.25
CA GLU A 95 -3.83 20.94 4.05
C GLU A 95 -2.58 20.60 3.23
N LYS A 96 -1.43 20.42 3.91
CA LYS A 96 -0.12 20.27 3.26
C LYS A 96 0.68 19.09 3.80
N LEU A 97 1.45 18.50 2.91
CA LEU A 97 2.49 17.54 3.23
C LEU A 97 3.81 18.28 3.48
N THR A 98 4.36 18.12 4.67
CA THR A 98 5.58 18.80 5.14
C THR A 98 6.58 17.81 5.71
N ASP A 99 7.76 18.27 6.09
CA ASP A 99 8.83 17.48 6.75
C ASP A 99 9.21 16.21 5.98
N ARG A 100 9.24 16.29 4.65
CA ARG A 100 9.56 15.16 3.78
C ARG A 100 11.03 14.77 3.93
N LYS A 101 11.27 13.48 4.19
CA LYS A 101 12.63 12.94 4.34
C LYS A 101 12.66 11.43 4.10
N LYS A 102 13.80 10.94 3.65
CA LYS A 102 14.09 9.51 3.63
C LYS A 102 14.26 8.97 5.06
N ILE A 103 13.65 7.81 5.34
CA ILE A 103 13.71 7.14 6.64
C ILE A 103 14.25 5.71 6.58
N VAL A 104 14.18 5.04 5.43
CA VAL A 104 14.77 3.72 5.19
C VAL A 104 15.36 3.68 3.79
N GLU A 105 16.58 3.20 3.67
CA GLU A 105 17.24 2.87 2.40
C GLU A 105 16.93 1.42 2.01
N MET A 106 16.74 1.17 0.72
CA MET A 106 16.67 -0.18 0.19
C MET A 106 18.03 -0.87 0.38
N ASP A 107 18.00 -2.11 0.86
CA ASP A 107 19.21 -2.92 1.03
C ASP A 107 19.47 -3.75 -0.25
N PRO A 108 20.49 -3.38 -1.05
CA PRO A 108 20.79 -4.05 -2.31
C PRO A 108 21.30 -5.49 -2.14
N ASP A 109 21.69 -5.89 -0.94
CA ASP A 109 22.13 -7.27 -0.66
C ASP A 109 20.93 -8.20 -0.42
N GLN A 110 19.78 -7.65 -0.03
CA GLN A 110 18.58 -8.43 0.29
C GLN A 110 17.51 -8.39 -0.80
N THR A 111 17.40 -7.25 -1.52
CA THR A 111 16.31 -7.04 -2.48
C THR A 111 16.84 -6.61 -3.85
N THR A 112 16.03 -6.82 -4.88
CA THR A 112 16.20 -6.14 -6.16
C THR A 112 15.73 -4.69 -6.05
N MET A 113 15.67 -3.94 -7.17
CA MET A 113 15.06 -2.61 -7.22
C MET A 113 13.52 -2.64 -7.02
N ASN A 114 12.90 -3.81 -6.97
CA ASN A 114 11.52 -3.98 -6.55
C ASN A 114 11.43 -3.95 -5.02
N TYR A 115 11.35 -2.75 -4.46
CA TYR A 115 11.19 -2.45 -3.05
C TYR A 115 10.27 -1.23 -2.95
N ARG A 116 9.06 -1.36 -2.36
CA ARG A 116 8.07 -0.26 -2.31
C ARG A 116 6.89 -0.52 -1.39
N ASP A 117 6.02 0.49 -1.27
CA ASP A 117 4.69 0.44 -0.68
C ASP A 117 4.71 0.21 0.83
N PRO A 118 5.31 1.13 1.62
CA PRO A 118 5.34 0.99 3.07
C PRO A 118 3.93 1.03 3.65
N TYR A 119 3.66 0.11 4.58
CA TYR A 119 2.46 0.09 5.40
C TYR A 119 2.83 0.07 6.87
N VAL A 120 2.35 1.04 7.64
CA VAL A 120 2.72 1.25 9.04
C VAL A 120 1.52 1.08 9.95
N TRP A 121 1.74 0.41 11.07
CA TRP A 121 0.80 0.36 12.19
C TRP A 121 1.53 0.57 13.51
N LYS A 122 0.77 0.93 14.53
CA LYS A 122 1.27 1.05 15.89
C LYS A 122 0.76 -0.11 16.74
N ARG A 123 1.66 -0.75 17.47
CA ARG A 123 1.32 -1.74 18.49
C ARG A 123 2.01 -1.37 19.79
N ASP A 124 1.22 -1.16 20.83
CA ASP A 124 1.70 -0.62 22.12
C ASP A 124 2.42 0.73 21.94
N SER A 125 3.69 0.79 22.27
CA SER A 125 4.52 2.01 22.14
C SER A 125 5.45 2.00 20.91
N GLU A 126 5.29 1.04 20.01
CA GLU A 126 6.18 0.83 18.88
C GLU A 126 5.46 0.95 17.55
N TYR A 127 6.20 1.43 16.57
CA TYR A 127 5.77 1.48 15.18
C TYR A 127 6.36 0.28 14.44
N TRP A 128 5.54 -0.38 13.67
CA TRP A 128 5.92 -1.46 12.79
C TRP A 128 5.61 -1.08 11.35
N MET A 129 6.49 -1.47 10.45
CA MET A 129 6.31 -1.18 9.03
C MET A 129 6.58 -2.44 8.21
N LEU A 130 5.65 -2.75 7.31
CA LEU A 130 5.85 -3.70 6.22
C LEU A 130 6.20 -2.94 4.95
N THR A 131 7.13 -3.45 4.18
CA THR A 131 7.41 -2.97 2.82
C THR A 131 7.44 -4.17 1.89
N GLY A 132 6.78 -4.08 0.75
CA GLY A 132 6.84 -5.11 -0.27
C GLY A 132 8.18 -5.11 -0.98
N ALA A 133 8.68 -6.29 -1.32
CA ALA A 133 9.93 -6.42 -2.06
C ALA A 133 10.01 -7.70 -2.88
N GLU A 134 10.96 -7.72 -3.81
CA GLU A 134 11.45 -8.90 -4.51
C GLU A 134 12.85 -9.25 -3.97
N SER A 135 13.02 -10.48 -3.54
CA SER A 135 14.33 -10.96 -3.07
C SER A 135 15.32 -11.14 -4.23
N LYS A 136 16.60 -11.41 -3.92
CA LYS A 136 17.62 -11.73 -4.93
C LYS A 136 17.34 -13.04 -5.66
N GLU A 137 16.57 -13.92 -5.03
CA GLU A 137 16.11 -15.20 -5.59
C GLU A 137 14.85 -15.07 -6.43
N HIS A 138 14.36 -13.82 -6.66
CA HIS A 138 13.13 -13.52 -7.37
C HIS A 138 11.87 -14.06 -6.69
N GLU A 139 11.82 -13.93 -5.37
CA GLU A 139 10.68 -14.29 -4.54
C GLU A 139 10.02 -13.04 -3.97
N GLY A 140 8.68 -13.02 -3.98
CA GLY A 140 7.90 -11.94 -3.33
C GLY A 140 8.01 -12.03 -1.81
N ILE A 141 8.48 -10.97 -1.17
CA ILE A 141 8.74 -10.93 0.27
C ILE A 141 8.15 -9.68 0.91
N LEU A 142 7.93 -9.76 2.21
CA LEU A 142 7.60 -8.62 3.07
C LEU A 142 8.76 -8.35 4.01
N MET A 143 9.30 -7.13 3.92
CA MET A 143 10.33 -6.64 4.82
C MET A 143 9.66 -6.01 6.04
N LEU A 144 10.07 -6.42 7.24
CA LEU A 144 9.55 -5.89 8.51
C LEU A 144 10.58 -4.94 9.13
N TYR A 145 10.10 -3.77 9.54
CA TYR A 145 10.88 -2.78 10.26
C TYR A 145 10.21 -2.43 11.57
N ARG A 146 10.99 -2.02 12.57
CA ARG A 146 10.56 -1.61 13.90
C ARG A 146 11.06 -0.21 14.19
N GLY A 147 10.21 0.63 14.76
CA GLY A 147 10.54 2.00 15.16
C GLY A 147 10.00 2.36 16.54
N LYS A 148 10.74 3.19 17.26
CA LYS A 148 10.26 3.85 18.51
C LYS A 148 9.60 5.19 18.22
N GLN A 149 9.84 5.72 17.04
CA GLN A 149 9.28 6.97 16.51
C GLN A 149 8.74 6.73 15.12
N ALA A 150 7.72 7.48 14.72
CA ALA A 150 7.08 7.32 13.41
C ALA A 150 8.04 7.57 12.23
N ASP A 151 9.13 8.25 12.44
CA ASP A 151 10.07 8.68 11.40
C ASP A 151 11.48 8.05 11.53
N SER A 152 11.60 6.94 12.28
CA SER A 152 12.88 6.24 12.47
C SER A 152 12.67 4.75 12.66
N TYR A 153 13.25 3.95 11.78
CA TYR A 153 13.07 2.50 11.73
C TYR A 153 14.39 1.75 11.62
N GLU A 154 14.40 0.56 12.19
CA GLU A 154 15.45 -0.43 12.05
C GLU A 154 14.88 -1.68 11.40
N TYR A 155 15.66 -2.34 10.54
CA TYR A 155 15.26 -3.60 9.93
C TYR A 155 15.13 -4.70 10.99
N ALA A 156 13.96 -5.32 11.04
CA ALA A 156 13.66 -6.39 11.99
C ALA A 156 13.75 -7.81 11.36
N GLY A 157 13.57 -7.93 10.05
CA GLY A 157 13.67 -9.20 9.33
C GLY A 157 12.65 -9.33 8.20
N ARG A 158 12.63 -10.49 7.53
CA ARG A 158 11.60 -10.87 6.54
C ARG A 158 10.44 -11.55 7.25
N VAL A 159 9.21 -11.26 6.83
CA VAL A 159 8.02 -11.96 7.32
C VAL A 159 7.85 -13.26 6.54
N ARG A 160 7.72 -14.36 7.26
CA ARG A 160 7.35 -15.66 6.69
C ARG A 160 5.82 -15.78 6.68
N LEU A 161 5.26 -16.06 5.53
CA LEU A 161 3.84 -16.33 5.35
C LEU A 161 3.61 -17.84 5.48
N LEU A 162 2.91 -18.27 6.53
CA LEU A 162 2.77 -19.69 6.87
C LEU A 162 1.32 -20.15 6.69
N GLN A 163 1.05 -20.80 5.56
CA GLN A 163 -0.24 -21.42 5.29
C GLN A 163 -0.28 -22.84 5.87
N ASN A 164 -1.13 -23.06 6.85
CA ASN A 164 -1.23 -24.36 7.55
C ASN A 164 0.13 -24.88 8.05
N GLY A 165 1.03 -23.95 8.44
CA GLY A 165 2.37 -24.28 8.94
C GLY A 165 3.44 -24.49 7.86
N GLN A 166 3.10 -24.37 6.59
CA GLN A 166 4.04 -24.42 5.47
C GLN A 166 4.26 -23.03 4.90
N GLU A 167 5.48 -22.70 4.53
CA GLU A 167 5.80 -21.40 3.93
C GLU A 167 5.15 -21.25 2.56
N ALA A 168 4.39 -20.20 2.39
CA ALA A 168 3.70 -19.87 1.16
C ALA A 168 4.50 -18.82 0.37
N MET A 169 4.79 -19.12 -0.88
CA MET A 169 5.45 -18.20 -1.81
C MET A 169 4.41 -17.60 -2.74
N LEU A 170 4.31 -16.27 -2.75
CA LEU A 170 3.27 -15.55 -3.48
C LEU A 170 3.89 -14.70 -4.60
N GLY A 171 4.18 -15.34 -5.73
CA GLY A 171 4.77 -14.65 -6.88
C GLY A 171 6.20 -14.13 -6.63
N TYR A 172 6.64 -13.17 -7.43
CA TYR A 172 8.01 -12.64 -7.36
C TYR A 172 8.12 -11.28 -6.66
N MET A 173 7.01 -10.55 -6.47
CA MET A 173 6.95 -9.26 -5.78
C MET A 173 5.62 -9.15 -5.04
N LEU A 174 5.65 -8.69 -3.78
CA LEU A 174 4.45 -8.41 -3.00
C LEU A 174 4.25 -6.89 -2.91
N GLU A 175 3.40 -6.34 -3.78
CA GLU A 175 3.07 -4.91 -3.77
C GLU A 175 1.96 -4.58 -2.78
N CYS A 176 1.89 -3.34 -2.37
CA CYS A 176 0.81 -2.72 -1.60
C CYS A 176 0.36 -3.56 -0.40
N PRO A 177 1.27 -3.99 0.50
CA PRO A 177 0.85 -4.70 1.70
C PRO A 177 -0.03 -3.80 2.55
N ASN A 178 -1.10 -4.37 3.12
CA ASN A 178 -1.93 -3.76 4.15
C ASN A 178 -2.07 -4.73 5.29
N TYR A 179 -1.90 -4.25 6.51
CA TYR A 179 -2.03 -5.08 7.71
C TYR A 179 -2.82 -4.35 8.80
N TYR A 180 -3.78 -5.03 9.38
CA TYR A 180 -4.49 -4.55 10.56
C TYR A 180 -4.94 -5.71 11.45
N GLU A 181 -5.30 -5.37 12.67
CA GLU A 181 -5.82 -6.33 13.63
C GLU A 181 -7.26 -6.00 14.00
N GLU A 182 -8.11 -7.01 13.98
CA GLU A 182 -9.52 -6.90 14.34
C GLU A 182 -9.96 -8.18 15.05
N ASN A 183 -10.62 -8.06 16.21
CA ASN A 183 -11.16 -9.19 16.97
C ASN A 183 -10.13 -10.30 17.24
N GLN A 184 -8.89 -9.94 17.61
CA GLN A 184 -7.76 -10.84 17.86
C GLN A 184 -7.30 -11.63 16.62
N LYS A 185 -7.65 -11.18 15.44
CA LYS A 185 -7.17 -11.69 14.18
C LYS A 185 -6.31 -10.66 13.48
N GLY A 186 -5.30 -11.11 12.77
CA GLY A 186 -4.56 -10.33 11.82
C GLY A 186 -5.17 -10.47 10.43
N VAL A 187 -5.34 -9.37 9.73
CA VAL A 187 -5.71 -9.33 8.32
C VAL A 187 -4.55 -8.78 7.54
N LEU A 188 -4.09 -9.54 6.58
CA LEU A 188 -3.05 -9.13 5.64
C LEU A 188 -3.58 -9.25 4.22
N PHE A 189 -3.49 -8.20 3.44
CA PHE A 189 -3.68 -8.29 2.00
C PHE A 189 -2.54 -7.60 1.26
N CYS A 190 -2.27 -8.09 0.07
CA CYS A 190 -1.23 -7.60 -0.82
C CYS A 190 -1.58 -7.90 -2.27
N SER A 191 -0.80 -7.33 -3.15
CA SER A 191 -0.95 -7.44 -4.61
C SER A 191 0.26 -8.20 -5.17
N PRO A 192 0.26 -9.57 -5.14
CA PRO A 192 1.40 -10.35 -5.61
C PRO A 192 1.50 -10.32 -7.14
N MET A 193 2.67 -9.97 -7.64
CA MET A 193 3.01 -10.09 -9.05
C MET A 193 3.47 -11.52 -9.36
N GLY A 194 2.90 -12.10 -10.41
CA GLY A 194 3.29 -13.43 -10.88
C GLY A 194 2.60 -14.59 -10.15
N ILE A 195 1.57 -14.33 -9.33
CA ILE A 195 0.73 -15.39 -8.79
C ILE A 195 -0.08 -16.04 -9.92
N SER A 196 -0.26 -17.34 -9.86
CA SER A 196 -1.02 -18.10 -10.85
C SER A 196 -1.74 -19.28 -10.22
N SER A 197 -2.76 -19.79 -10.91
CA SER A 197 -3.49 -21.02 -10.55
C SER A 197 -3.85 -21.80 -11.79
N GLU A 198 -3.89 -23.13 -11.67
CA GLU A 198 -4.45 -24.02 -12.69
C GLU A 198 -5.98 -23.96 -12.75
N ASN A 199 -6.63 -23.46 -11.69
CA ASN A 199 -8.06 -23.24 -11.68
C ASN A 199 -8.46 -22.20 -12.74
N LYS A 200 -9.50 -22.51 -13.48
CA LYS A 200 -10.00 -21.67 -14.58
C LYS A 200 -10.41 -20.26 -14.14
N TYR A 201 -10.81 -20.07 -12.90
CA TYR A 201 -11.42 -18.84 -12.40
C TYR A 201 -10.60 -18.09 -11.34
N ASP A 202 -9.47 -18.64 -10.89
CA ASP A 202 -8.64 -18.02 -9.86
C ASP A 202 -7.42 -17.35 -10.47
N TYR A 203 -7.08 -16.16 -9.97
CA TYR A 203 -5.92 -15.35 -10.37
C TYR A 203 -5.84 -15.11 -11.89
N LYS A 204 -6.96 -14.68 -12.50
CA LYS A 204 -7.05 -14.44 -13.96
C LYS A 204 -6.94 -12.96 -14.35
N ASN A 205 -6.88 -12.05 -13.40
CA ASN A 205 -6.48 -10.68 -13.67
C ASN A 205 -5.01 -10.63 -14.08
N VAL A 206 -4.59 -9.58 -14.76
CA VAL A 206 -3.18 -9.36 -15.11
C VAL A 206 -2.32 -9.38 -13.85
N PHE A 207 -2.84 -8.74 -12.79
CA PHE A 207 -2.32 -8.83 -11.43
C PHE A 207 -3.49 -9.00 -10.48
N SER A 208 -3.39 -9.95 -9.56
CA SER A 208 -4.44 -10.23 -8.58
C SER A 208 -4.10 -9.61 -7.23
N VAL A 209 -5.14 -9.38 -6.44
CA VAL A 209 -5.00 -8.98 -5.03
C VAL A 209 -5.49 -10.12 -4.16
N VAL A 210 -4.70 -10.49 -3.16
CA VAL A 210 -5.06 -11.55 -2.22
C VAL A 210 -5.19 -11.02 -0.81
N TYR A 211 -6.02 -11.68 0.00
CA TYR A 211 -6.07 -11.47 1.44
C TYR A 211 -6.02 -12.78 2.21
N MET A 212 -5.51 -12.67 3.41
CA MET A 212 -5.38 -13.76 4.38
C MET A 212 -5.85 -13.26 5.74
N ILE A 213 -6.61 -14.10 6.45
CA ILE A 213 -6.99 -13.85 7.84
C ILE A 213 -6.34 -14.93 8.69
N GLY A 214 -5.65 -14.50 9.73
CA GLY A 214 -4.89 -15.40 10.58
C GLY A 214 -4.77 -14.92 12.02
N LYS A 215 -3.78 -15.44 12.73
CA LYS A 215 -3.37 -14.88 14.01
C LYS A 215 -2.71 -13.52 13.77
N PRO A 216 -2.72 -12.60 14.77
CA PRO A 216 -1.89 -11.41 14.70
C PRO A 216 -0.45 -11.75 14.32
N LEU A 217 0.17 -10.89 13.51
CA LEU A 217 1.56 -11.05 13.08
C LEU A 217 2.47 -11.18 14.31
N ASP A 218 3.17 -12.31 14.41
CA ASP A 218 4.22 -12.50 15.41
C ASP A 218 5.45 -11.72 14.99
N THR A 219 5.63 -10.54 15.54
CA THR A 219 6.73 -9.65 15.18
C THR A 219 8.09 -10.12 15.72
N GLU A 220 8.11 -10.96 16.75
CA GLU A 220 9.35 -11.55 17.28
C GLU A 220 9.85 -12.68 16.38
N ARG A 221 8.95 -13.58 15.96
CA ARG A 221 9.27 -14.67 15.04
C ARG A 221 9.25 -14.25 13.57
N LYS A 222 8.62 -13.09 13.27
CA LYS A 222 8.36 -12.59 11.93
C LYS A 222 7.53 -13.60 11.14
N GLU A 223 6.43 -14.06 11.72
CA GLU A 223 5.57 -15.09 11.14
C GLU A 223 4.12 -14.64 11.11
N PHE A 224 3.49 -14.79 9.94
CA PHE A 224 2.06 -14.63 9.79
C PHE A 224 1.42 -15.97 9.44
N HIS A 225 0.62 -16.50 10.37
CA HIS A 225 -0.02 -17.82 10.25
C HIS A 225 -1.45 -17.67 9.79
N PHE A 226 -1.81 -18.34 8.71
CA PHE A 226 -3.17 -18.37 8.14
C PHE A 226 -3.52 -19.76 7.61
N SER A 227 -4.82 -20.01 7.36
CA SER A 227 -5.28 -21.27 6.78
C SER A 227 -5.58 -21.13 5.28
N GLU A 228 -6.31 -20.10 4.91
CA GLU A 228 -6.81 -19.90 3.55
C GLU A 228 -6.38 -18.52 3.02
N MET A 229 -6.19 -18.47 1.71
CA MET A 229 -5.93 -17.25 0.94
C MET A 229 -7.03 -17.07 -0.09
N TYR A 230 -7.52 -15.85 -0.20
CA TYR A 230 -8.61 -15.50 -1.10
C TYR A 230 -8.24 -14.32 -1.98
N GLU A 231 -8.77 -14.29 -3.21
CA GLU A 231 -8.75 -13.05 -3.99
C GLU A 231 -9.69 -12.03 -3.34
N LEU A 232 -9.22 -10.80 -3.19
CA LEU A 232 -10.01 -9.72 -2.60
C LEU A 232 -11.11 -9.24 -3.55
N ASP A 233 -10.84 -9.28 -4.86
CA ASP A 233 -11.78 -8.95 -5.91
C ASP A 233 -11.45 -9.78 -7.16
N LYS A 234 -12.49 -10.36 -7.78
CA LYS A 234 -12.36 -11.15 -9.02
C LYS A 234 -12.80 -10.36 -10.26
N GLY A 235 -13.14 -9.09 -10.09
CA GLY A 235 -13.48 -8.19 -11.18
C GLY A 235 -12.28 -7.79 -12.01
N PHE A 236 -12.53 -7.31 -13.22
CA PHE A 236 -11.48 -6.76 -14.06
C PHE A 236 -10.83 -5.56 -13.44
N ASP A 237 -9.49 -5.51 -13.54
CA ASP A 237 -8.69 -4.35 -13.27
C ASP A 237 -8.78 -3.82 -11.82
N PHE A 238 -9.05 -4.68 -10.84
CA PHE A 238 -8.94 -4.32 -9.44
C PHE A 238 -7.51 -4.60 -8.94
N TYR A 239 -6.78 -3.54 -8.49
CA TYR A 239 -5.41 -3.68 -8.04
C TYR A 239 -5.03 -2.66 -6.97
N ALA A 240 -3.88 -2.85 -6.33
CA ALA A 240 -3.25 -1.92 -5.39
C ALA A 240 -4.20 -1.30 -4.35
N PRO A 241 -5.04 -2.08 -3.66
CA PRO A 241 -5.97 -1.52 -2.68
C PRO A 241 -5.24 -0.96 -1.47
N GLN A 242 -5.87 0.04 -0.86
CA GLN A 242 -5.46 0.58 0.41
C GLN A 242 -6.67 0.75 1.33
N SER A 243 -6.47 0.53 2.62
CA SER A 243 -7.54 0.70 3.61
C SER A 243 -7.08 1.52 4.79
N TYR A 244 -8.02 2.21 5.42
CA TYR A 244 -7.83 2.95 6.65
C TYR A 244 -9.05 2.78 7.57
N GLU A 245 -8.86 3.01 8.87
CA GLU A 245 -9.95 3.09 9.82
C GLU A 245 -10.42 4.53 9.94
N ASP A 246 -11.73 4.75 9.78
CA ASP A 246 -12.35 6.06 9.94
C ASP A 246 -12.69 6.36 11.42
N GLU A 247 -13.13 7.59 11.71
CA GLU A 247 -13.49 8.04 13.06
C GLU A 247 -14.75 7.32 13.61
N LYS A 248 -15.47 6.59 12.77
CA LYS A 248 -16.60 5.73 13.15
C LYS A 248 -16.19 4.27 13.34
N HIS A 249 -14.88 3.99 13.34
CA HIS A 249 -14.31 2.65 13.43
C HIS A 249 -14.72 1.70 12.28
N ARG A 250 -15.04 2.26 11.12
CA ARG A 250 -15.24 1.48 9.90
C ARG A 250 -13.91 1.38 9.17
N ARG A 251 -13.64 0.22 8.60
CA ARG A 251 -12.50 0.07 7.69
C ARG A 251 -12.93 0.32 6.26
N ILE A 252 -12.46 1.42 5.73
CA ILE A 252 -12.78 1.88 4.37
C ILE A 252 -11.65 1.49 3.44
N LEU A 253 -11.99 0.90 2.31
CA LEU A 253 -11.07 0.43 1.29
C LEU A 253 -11.34 1.10 -0.05
N PHE A 254 -10.28 1.52 -0.72
CA PHE A 254 -10.26 1.89 -2.12
C PHE A 254 -9.28 0.99 -2.86
N GLY A 255 -9.55 0.73 -4.13
CA GLY A 255 -8.63 0.08 -5.05
C GLY A 255 -8.45 0.89 -6.32
N TRP A 256 -7.47 0.53 -7.11
CA TRP A 256 -7.27 1.04 -8.44
C TRP A 256 -8.06 0.19 -9.45
N LEU A 257 -8.94 0.82 -10.23
CA LEU A 257 -9.58 0.23 -11.40
C LEU A 257 -8.70 0.49 -12.62
N GLY A 258 -7.78 -0.42 -12.86
CA GLY A 258 -6.82 -0.33 -13.95
C GLY A 258 -5.73 -1.39 -13.85
N ASN A 259 -4.97 -1.52 -14.90
CA ASN A 259 -3.74 -2.29 -14.91
C ASN A 259 -2.71 -1.63 -15.85
N SER A 260 -1.43 -1.92 -15.63
CA SER A 260 -0.32 -1.32 -16.36
C SER A 260 -0.05 -1.96 -17.74
N LYS A 261 -0.82 -2.95 -18.16
CA LYS A 261 -0.58 -3.73 -19.39
C LYS A 261 -1.64 -3.53 -20.48
N SER A 262 -2.77 -2.92 -20.12
CA SER A 262 -3.89 -2.70 -21.05
C SER A 262 -3.92 -1.25 -21.54
N GLU A 263 -4.31 -1.08 -22.79
CA GLU A 263 -4.68 0.22 -23.34
C GLU A 263 -6.16 0.47 -23.05
N TYR A 264 -6.50 1.70 -22.73
CA TYR A 264 -7.87 2.11 -22.39
C TYR A 264 -8.45 3.04 -23.47
N PRO A 265 -9.73 2.95 -23.77
CA PRO A 265 -10.37 3.84 -24.76
C PRO A 265 -10.23 5.33 -24.41
N THR A 266 -9.97 5.65 -23.14
CA THR A 266 -9.81 7.00 -22.63
C THR A 266 -8.40 7.59 -22.82
N ASP A 267 -7.41 6.77 -23.16
CA ASP A 267 -6.03 7.21 -23.40
C ASP A 267 -5.95 8.31 -24.46
N LYS A 268 -6.77 8.20 -25.51
CA LYS A 268 -6.90 9.23 -26.56
C LYS A 268 -7.44 10.57 -26.07
N ASN A 269 -8.01 10.60 -24.86
CA ASN A 269 -8.52 11.80 -24.20
C ASN A 269 -7.55 12.28 -23.08
N ASN A 270 -6.33 11.75 -23.05
CA ASN A 270 -5.28 12.05 -22.06
C ASN A 270 -5.63 11.69 -20.62
N TRP A 271 -6.45 10.66 -20.40
CA TRP A 271 -6.67 10.10 -19.07
C TRP A 271 -6.96 8.60 -19.14
N ALA A 272 -6.56 7.89 -18.10
CA ALA A 272 -6.83 6.48 -17.91
C ALA A 272 -7.04 6.17 -16.42
N HIS A 273 -7.78 5.09 -16.17
CA HIS A 273 -8.02 4.51 -14.86
C HIS A 273 -8.93 5.37 -13.96
N MET A 274 -9.30 4.79 -12.84
CA MET A 274 -10.05 5.45 -11.78
C MET A 274 -9.84 4.71 -10.45
N LEU A 275 -10.24 5.32 -9.35
CA LEU A 275 -10.40 4.61 -8.08
C LEU A 275 -11.75 3.88 -8.07
N THR A 276 -11.82 2.79 -7.30
CA THR A 276 -13.10 2.12 -7.03
C THR A 276 -14.02 3.03 -6.21
N LEU A 277 -15.30 2.68 -6.16
CA LEU A 277 -16.13 3.16 -5.05
C LEU A 277 -15.52 2.72 -3.71
N PRO A 278 -15.68 3.52 -2.65
CA PRO A 278 -15.27 3.12 -1.31
C PRO A 278 -16.06 1.89 -0.87
N ARG A 279 -15.40 0.99 -0.18
CA ARG A 279 -16.00 -0.21 0.39
C ARG A 279 -15.76 -0.22 1.88
N GLU A 280 -16.78 -0.48 2.67
CA GLU A 280 -16.60 -0.87 4.04
C GLU A 280 -16.29 -2.37 4.08
N ILE A 281 -15.22 -2.74 4.78
CA ILE A 281 -14.80 -4.14 4.93
C ILE A 281 -14.78 -4.53 6.40
N TRP A 282 -15.16 -5.77 6.69
CA TRP A 282 -15.16 -6.34 8.05
C TRP A 282 -14.98 -7.85 7.97
N ILE A 283 -14.58 -8.45 9.08
CA ILE A 283 -14.43 -9.90 9.16
C ILE A 283 -15.79 -10.55 9.49
N GLU A 284 -16.27 -11.43 8.61
CA GLU A 284 -17.40 -12.29 8.87
C GLU A 284 -17.06 -13.75 8.51
N LYS A 285 -17.15 -14.65 9.51
CA LYS A 285 -16.88 -16.10 9.32
C LYS A 285 -15.54 -16.40 8.63
N ASP A 286 -14.48 -15.72 9.08
CA ASP A 286 -13.12 -15.82 8.52
C ASP A 286 -12.96 -15.37 7.05
N ARG A 287 -13.81 -14.45 6.62
CA ARG A 287 -13.73 -13.77 5.31
C ARG A 287 -13.91 -12.27 5.48
N LEU A 288 -13.37 -11.52 4.51
CA LEU A 288 -13.67 -10.11 4.33
C LEU A 288 -14.93 -9.95 3.49
#